data_c8b8bc3592411edbf6feef5dc7ac0861
#
_entry.id   c8b8bc3592411edbf6feef5dc7ac0861
#
_cell.length_a   1.000
_cell.length_b   1.000
_cell.length_c   1.000
_cell.angle_alpha   90.00
_cell.angle_beta   90.00
_cell.angle_gamma   90.00
#
_symmetry.space_group_name_H-M   'P 1'
#
loop_
_entity.id
_entity.type
_entity.pdbx_description
1 polymer ?
#
loop_
_entity_poly.entity_id
_entity_poly.type
_entity_poly.pdbx_seq_one_letter_code
_entity_poly.pdbx_strand_id
1 'polypeptide(L)'
;MQLPATSVYACAPVHGKAETAFQLLQRGGGKFSQFVYADGTRFVVDAETRRIWGECPPPLVQEDLVTYLIGPVLGFVLRRRGVLALHASSFATNGLAFVLCGGQGAGKSTTAAALALRGRSVHSEDITALQERDGLFLTHPGYPRVNLWPDAAANLFRTSQELPKITPNWEKRFFSLAGGTSKFENRQQRLAAVYLLQPRVNDDAAPRIEELSMREAALLLVQHTYMNYLLSKEQRALEFDAITRLASSSVVRRVLPSGDPAKLTLMCQLLENDSAAIASKMAQEPARRMG
;
A
#
# COMPACT_ATOMS: atom_id res chain seq x y z
N MET A 1 -22.64 27.59 -11.21
CA MET A 1 -23.79 27.02 -10.46
C MET A 1 -23.23 25.93 -9.55
N GLN A 2 -23.24 26.13 -8.24
CA GLN A 2 -22.75 25.11 -7.30
C GLN A 2 -23.83 24.02 -7.16
N LEU A 3 -23.47 22.78 -7.51
CA LEU A 3 -24.35 21.63 -7.29
C LEU A 3 -24.54 21.38 -5.79
N PRO A 4 -25.76 20.99 -5.34
CA PRO A 4 -25.98 20.61 -3.95
C PRO A 4 -24.98 19.55 -3.50
N ALA A 5 -24.52 19.65 -2.26
CA ALA A 5 -23.52 18.75 -1.68
C ALA A 5 -24.07 18.07 -0.44
N THR A 6 -23.81 16.78 -0.31
CA THR A 6 -24.02 16.00 0.91
C THR A 6 -22.68 15.45 1.38
N SER A 7 -22.35 15.69 2.65
CA SER A 7 -21.12 15.15 3.24
C SER A 7 -21.26 13.64 3.43
N VAL A 8 -20.28 12.89 2.96
CA VAL A 8 -20.19 11.42 3.15
C VAL A 8 -19.18 11.11 4.23
N TYR A 9 -18.09 11.86 4.28
CA TYR A 9 -16.99 11.65 5.21
C TYR A 9 -16.25 12.95 5.49
N ALA A 10 -15.85 13.14 6.72
CA ALA A 10 -14.94 14.22 7.14
C ALA A 10 -13.90 13.65 8.11
N CYS A 11 -12.64 13.94 7.87
CA CYS A 11 -11.53 13.59 8.73
C CYS A 11 -10.84 14.85 9.24
N ALA A 12 -10.64 14.92 10.54
CA ALA A 12 -9.82 15.97 11.15
C ALA A 12 -8.32 15.68 10.91
N PRO A 13 -7.46 16.70 11.00
CA PRO A 13 -6.01 16.50 10.93
C PRO A 13 -5.53 15.51 11.99
N VAL A 14 -4.77 14.49 11.59
CA VAL A 14 -4.12 13.57 12.52
C VAL A 14 -2.81 14.21 12.97
N HIS A 15 -2.59 14.32 14.28
CA HIS A 15 -1.39 14.93 14.87
C HIS A 15 -1.10 16.36 14.39
N GLY A 16 -2.15 17.16 14.11
CA GLY A 16 -1.99 18.55 13.67
C GLY A 16 -1.54 18.72 12.22
N LYS A 17 -1.45 17.65 11.43
CA LYS A 17 -1.08 17.70 10.02
C LYS A 17 -2.30 17.97 9.16
N ALA A 18 -2.37 19.19 8.61
CA ALA A 18 -3.48 19.63 7.74
C ALA A 18 -3.60 18.75 6.47
N GLU A 19 -2.50 18.22 5.96
CA GLU A 19 -2.45 17.35 4.78
C GLU A 19 -3.20 16.03 4.93
N THR A 20 -3.51 15.60 6.15
CA THR A 20 -4.31 14.39 6.39
C THR A 20 -5.80 14.66 6.50
N ALA A 21 -6.20 15.93 6.61
CA ALA A 21 -7.60 16.33 6.74
C ALA A 21 -8.25 16.47 5.38
N PHE A 22 -9.37 15.78 5.18
CA PHE A 22 -10.19 15.99 4.00
C PHE A 22 -11.67 15.71 4.27
N GLN A 23 -12.51 16.24 3.39
CA GLN A 23 -13.93 15.93 3.32
C GLN A 23 -14.24 15.24 2.00
N LEU A 24 -15.06 14.19 2.03
CA LEU A 24 -15.65 13.58 0.86
C LEU A 24 -17.12 13.97 0.75
N LEU A 25 -17.47 14.65 -0.31
CA LEU A 25 -18.81 15.16 -0.59
C LEU A 25 -19.39 14.46 -1.80
N GLN A 26 -20.68 14.12 -1.77
CA GLN A 26 -21.43 13.74 -2.95
C GLN A 26 -22.09 15.01 -3.56
N ARG A 27 -21.99 15.15 -4.86
CA ARG A 27 -22.54 16.27 -5.62
C ARG A 27 -23.49 15.79 -6.73
N GLY A 28 -24.50 16.64 -7.02
CA GLY A 28 -25.42 16.38 -8.12
C GLY A 28 -26.22 15.08 -7.99
N GLY A 29 -26.66 14.75 -6.76
CA GLY A 29 -27.40 13.50 -6.52
C GLY A 29 -26.54 12.23 -6.72
N GLY A 30 -25.25 12.31 -6.36
CA GLY A 30 -24.34 11.16 -6.47
C GLY A 30 -23.59 11.05 -7.80
N LYS A 31 -23.82 11.97 -8.74
CA LYS A 31 -23.12 11.99 -10.03
C LYS A 31 -21.62 12.25 -9.91
N PHE A 32 -21.21 12.90 -8.82
CA PHE A 32 -19.81 13.23 -8.58
C PHE A 32 -19.45 13.01 -7.11
N SER A 33 -18.23 12.55 -6.87
CA SER A 33 -17.57 12.52 -5.56
C SER A 33 -16.49 13.59 -5.52
N GLN A 34 -16.56 14.50 -4.54
CA GLN A 34 -15.60 15.60 -4.40
C GLN A 34 -14.77 15.42 -3.13
N PHE A 35 -13.45 15.39 -3.28
CA PHE A 35 -12.49 15.53 -2.19
C PHE A 35 -12.17 17.01 -1.98
N VAL A 36 -12.17 17.45 -0.73
CA VAL A 36 -11.75 18.79 -0.33
C VAL A 36 -10.75 18.64 0.81
N TYR A 37 -9.50 18.94 0.54
CA TYR A 37 -8.41 18.89 1.52
C TYR A 37 -8.28 20.19 2.28
N ALA A 38 -7.68 20.13 3.47
CA ALA A 38 -7.55 21.31 4.35
C ALA A 38 -6.61 22.39 3.77
N ASP A 39 -5.67 22.00 2.91
CA ASP A 39 -4.77 22.92 2.20
C ASP A 39 -5.42 23.60 0.98
N GLY A 40 -6.68 23.32 0.72
CA GLY A 40 -7.44 23.87 -0.40
C GLY A 40 -7.41 23.01 -1.66
N THR A 41 -6.59 21.96 -1.73
CA THR A 41 -6.58 21.01 -2.86
C THR A 41 -7.95 20.33 -3.01
N ARG A 42 -8.40 20.19 -4.24
CA ARG A 42 -9.70 19.59 -4.54
C ARG A 42 -9.59 18.59 -5.68
N PHE A 43 -10.38 17.52 -5.58
CA PHE A 43 -10.60 16.59 -6.68
C PHE A 43 -12.08 16.32 -6.85
N VAL A 44 -12.48 16.11 -8.11
CA VAL A 44 -13.82 15.66 -8.47
C VAL A 44 -13.67 14.39 -9.29
N VAL A 45 -14.40 13.35 -8.91
CA VAL A 45 -14.44 12.06 -9.60
C VAL A 45 -15.87 11.82 -10.06
N ASP A 46 -16.08 11.47 -11.33
CA ASP A 46 -17.42 11.10 -11.82
C ASP A 46 -17.90 9.75 -11.24
N ALA A 47 -19.20 9.48 -11.30
CA ALA A 47 -19.80 8.29 -10.71
C ALA A 47 -19.24 6.99 -11.34
N GLU A 48 -18.93 7.02 -12.63
CA GLU A 48 -18.35 5.91 -13.38
C GLU A 48 -16.84 5.77 -13.18
N THR A 49 -16.23 6.66 -12.40
CA THR A 49 -14.78 6.68 -12.12
C THR A 49 -13.89 6.72 -13.38
N ARG A 50 -14.38 7.36 -14.44
CA ARG A 50 -13.67 7.49 -15.72
C ARG A 50 -12.89 8.79 -15.84
N ARG A 51 -13.34 9.83 -15.13
CA ARG A 51 -12.75 11.17 -15.19
C ARG A 51 -12.46 11.67 -13.79
N ILE A 52 -11.31 12.29 -13.66
CA ILE A 52 -10.84 12.94 -12.44
C ILE A 52 -10.40 14.34 -12.80
N TRP A 53 -10.92 15.33 -12.11
CA TRP A 53 -10.45 16.72 -12.19
C TRP A 53 -9.80 17.06 -10.86
N GLY A 54 -8.69 17.76 -10.91
CA GLY A 54 -7.96 18.19 -9.72
C GLY A 54 -7.48 19.62 -9.86
N GLU A 55 -7.49 20.35 -8.76
CA GLU A 55 -6.93 21.69 -8.64
C GLU A 55 -6.25 21.87 -7.29
N CYS A 56 -5.21 22.67 -7.23
CA CYS A 56 -4.58 23.10 -5.99
C CYS A 56 -4.32 24.61 -6.05
N PRO A 57 -4.55 25.35 -4.94
CA PRO A 57 -4.27 26.78 -4.87
C PRO A 57 -2.78 27.03 -4.62
N PRO A 58 -2.25 28.21 -5.05
CA PRO A 58 -0.94 28.63 -4.61
C PRO A 58 -0.85 28.69 -3.05
N PRO A 59 0.28 28.36 -2.43
CA PRO A 59 1.59 28.09 -3.03
C PRO A 59 1.84 26.62 -3.42
N LEU A 60 0.81 25.78 -3.40
CA LEU A 60 0.92 24.37 -3.80
C LEU A 60 1.27 24.24 -5.28
N VAL A 61 1.99 23.16 -5.61
CA VAL A 61 2.47 22.86 -6.95
C VAL A 61 1.88 21.56 -7.50
N GLN A 62 2.14 21.27 -8.74
CA GLN A 62 1.61 20.09 -9.41
C GLN A 62 2.02 18.78 -8.70
N GLU A 63 3.20 18.72 -8.11
CA GLU A 63 3.70 17.57 -7.36
C GLU A 63 2.86 17.30 -6.11
N ASP A 64 2.36 18.34 -5.44
CA ASP A 64 1.42 18.20 -4.32
C ASP A 64 0.12 17.56 -4.80
N LEU A 65 -0.43 18.08 -5.91
CA LEU A 65 -1.64 17.55 -6.53
C LEU A 65 -1.48 16.08 -6.91
N VAL A 66 -0.37 15.72 -7.57
CA VAL A 66 -0.08 14.34 -7.99
C VAL A 66 0.05 13.42 -6.78
N THR A 67 0.60 13.88 -5.66
CA THR A 67 0.75 13.06 -4.44
C THR A 67 -0.61 12.65 -3.88
N TYR A 68 -1.59 13.57 -3.81
CA TYR A 68 -2.96 13.23 -3.44
C TYR A 68 -3.64 12.33 -4.47
N LEU A 69 -3.39 12.58 -5.76
CA LEU A 69 -3.98 11.80 -6.85
C LEU A 69 -3.58 10.32 -6.76
N ILE A 70 -2.28 10.01 -6.71
CA ILE A 70 -1.77 8.63 -6.75
C ILE A 70 -2.00 7.85 -5.44
N GLY A 71 -2.27 8.53 -4.35
CA GLY A 71 -2.64 7.93 -3.06
C GLY A 71 -4.16 7.85 -2.90
N PRO A 72 -4.75 8.76 -2.09
CA PRO A 72 -6.15 8.63 -1.67
C PRO A 72 -7.16 8.69 -2.82
N VAL A 73 -6.94 9.51 -3.86
CA VAL A 73 -7.93 9.65 -4.95
C VAL A 73 -7.98 8.39 -5.83
N LEU A 74 -6.83 7.87 -6.28
CA LEU A 74 -6.80 6.62 -7.03
C LEU A 74 -7.16 5.42 -6.14
N GLY A 75 -6.80 5.43 -4.86
CA GLY A 75 -7.27 4.42 -3.91
C GLY A 75 -8.79 4.36 -3.83
N PHE A 76 -9.45 5.51 -3.74
CA PHE A 76 -10.92 5.60 -3.82
C PHE A 76 -11.47 5.07 -5.14
N VAL A 77 -10.86 5.43 -6.27
CA VAL A 77 -11.28 4.94 -7.60
C VAL A 77 -11.17 3.42 -7.68
N LEU A 78 -10.08 2.82 -7.21
CA LEU A 78 -9.91 1.36 -7.15
C LEU A 78 -11.04 0.73 -6.32
N ARG A 79 -11.34 1.28 -5.16
CA ARG A 79 -12.41 0.80 -4.28
C ARG A 79 -13.79 0.90 -4.94
N ARG A 80 -14.07 2.01 -5.63
CA ARG A 80 -15.33 2.20 -6.39
C ARG A 80 -15.47 1.23 -7.56
N ARG A 81 -14.38 0.76 -8.13
CA ARG A 81 -14.34 -0.27 -9.17
C ARG A 81 -14.37 -1.71 -8.62
N GLY A 82 -14.53 -1.89 -7.32
CA GLY A 82 -14.56 -3.21 -6.68
C GLY A 82 -13.19 -3.90 -6.61
N VAL A 83 -12.10 -3.17 -6.83
CA VAL A 83 -10.75 -3.71 -6.69
C VAL A 83 -10.38 -3.77 -5.21
N LEU A 84 -9.96 -4.94 -4.74
CA LEU A 84 -9.41 -5.07 -3.39
C LEU A 84 -8.05 -4.35 -3.34
N ALA A 85 -7.94 -3.36 -2.48
CA ALA A 85 -6.71 -2.61 -2.29
C ALA A 85 -6.25 -2.69 -0.84
N LEU A 86 -4.98 -2.99 -0.62
CA LEU A 86 -4.35 -3.03 0.69
C LEU A 86 -3.43 -1.82 0.88
N HIS A 87 -3.41 -1.26 2.09
CA HIS A 87 -2.38 -0.29 2.48
C HIS A 87 -1.06 -1.02 2.72
N ALA A 88 -0.30 -1.21 1.65
CA ALA A 88 0.80 -2.13 1.59
C ALA A 88 1.88 -1.69 0.61
N SER A 89 3.10 -2.16 0.83
CA SER A 89 4.16 -2.22 -0.19
C SER A 89 4.30 -3.67 -0.67
N SER A 90 4.87 -3.88 -1.85
CA SER A 90 5.15 -5.24 -2.31
C SER A 90 6.48 -5.33 -3.06
N PHE A 91 7.07 -6.52 -3.01
CA PHE A 91 8.23 -6.89 -3.81
C PHE A 91 7.92 -8.14 -4.62
N ALA A 92 8.66 -8.32 -5.71
CA ALA A 92 8.49 -9.45 -6.60
C ALA A 92 9.80 -10.22 -6.78
N THR A 93 9.69 -11.54 -6.87
CA THR A 93 10.77 -12.45 -7.21
C THR A 93 10.21 -13.70 -7.87
N ASN A 94 10.88 -14.22 -8.91
CA ASN A 94 10.51 -15.44 -9.61
C ASN A 94 9.05 -15.47 -10.13
N GLY A 95 8.53 -14.33 -10.61
CA GLY A 95 7.15 -14.24 -11.12
C GLY A 95 6.07 -14.22 -10.04
N LEU A 96 6.44 -14.06 -8.77
CA LEU A 96 5.56 -14.03 -7.63
C LEU A 96 5.67 -12.72 -6.87
N ALA A 97 4.56 -12.23 -6.34
CA ALA A 97 4.52 -11.06 -5.47
C ALA A 97 4.36 -11.43 -4.01
N PHE A 98 5.02 -10.65 -3.17
CA PHE A 98 5.03 -10.73 -1.71
C PHE A 98 4.66 -9.37 -1.15
N VAL A 99 3.57 -9.32 -0.40
CA VAL A 99 2.95 -8.07 0.07
C VAL A 99 3.33 -7.81 1.53
N LEU A 100 3.74 -6.59 1.84
CA LEU A 100 4.09 -6.11 3.18
C LEU A 100 2.97 -5.20 3.66
N CYS A 101 2.06 -5.71 4.49
CA CYS A 101 1.00 -4.94 5.16
C CYS A 101 1.43 -4.53 6.57
N GLY A 102 0.77 -3.53 7.13
CA GLY A 102 0.99 -3.12 8.52
C GLY A 102 0.46 -1.72 8.78
N GLY A 103 0.35 -1.34 10.04
CA GLY A 103 -0.07 0.00 10.44
C GLY A 103 0.86 1.10 9.94
N GLN A 104 0.45 2.35 10.14
CA GLN A 104 1.33 3.50 9.90
C GLN A 104 2.58 3.38 10.79
N GLY A 105 3.77 3.61 10.22
CA GLY A 105 5.04 3.49 10.98
C GLY A 105 5.55 2.05 11.18
N ALA A 106 4.83 1.02 10.77
CA ALA A 106 5.29 -0.39 10.88
C ALA A 106 6.54 -0.72 10.06
N GLY A 107 6.94 0.15 9.11
CA GLY A 107 8.17 -0.02 8.33
C GLY A 107 7.98 -0.62 6.94
N LYS A 108 6.76 -0.68 6.39
CA LYS A 108 6.48 -1.22 5.05
C LYS A 108 7.40 -0.64 3.97
N SER A 109 7.35 0.67 3.77
CA SER A 109 8.17 1.37 2.76
C SER A 109 9.67 1.25 3.03
N THR A 110 10.08 1.32 4.30
CA THR A 110 11.49 1.15 4.70
C THR A 110 11.99 -0.26 4.34
N THR A 111 11.18 -1.28 4.62
CA THR A 111 11.50 -2.68 4.29
C THR A 111 11.52 -2.91 2.78
N ALA A 112 10.56 -2.34 2.03
CA ALA A 112 10.54 -2.42 0.58
C ALA A 112 11.79 -1.76 -0.05
N ALA A 113 12.20 -0.59 0.44
CA ALA A 113 13.43 0.07 0.00
C ALA A 113 14.69 -0.74 0.36
N ALA A 114 14.75 -1.30 1.58
CA ALA A 114 15.86 -2.16 2.00
C ALA A 114 15.98 -3.42 1.12
N LEU A 115 14.86 -4.06 0.77
CA LEU A 115 14.82 -5.20 -0.15
C LEU A 115 15.25 -4.79 -1.56
N ALA A 116 14.85 -3.59 -2.03
CA ALA A 116 15.31 -3.05 -3.32
C ALA A 116 16.84 -2.88 -3.37
N LEU A 117 17.44 -2.34 -2.31
CA LEU A 117 18.89 -2.20 -2.19
C LEU A 117 19.61 -3.57 -2.16
N ARG A 118 18.92 -4.62 -1.76
CA ARG A 118 19.39 -6.01 -1.78
C ARG A 118 19.13 -6.72 -3.11
N GLY A 119 18.62 -6.00 -4.13
CA GLY A 119 18.40 -6.50 -5.49
C GLY A 119 17.03 -7.15 -5.73
N ARG A 120 16.07 -7.03 -4.79
CA ARG A 120 14.68 -7.45 -5.03
C ARG A 120 13.95 -6.38 -5.85
N SER A 121 13.03 -6.81 -6.72
CA SER A 121 12.22 -5.88 -7.48
C SER A 121 11.06 -5.38 -6.61
N VAL A 122 10.94 -4.07 -6.42
CA VAL A 122 9.71 -3.50 -5.83
C VAL A 122 8.59 -3.57 -6.86
N HIS A 123 7.37 -3.85 -6.44
CA HIS A 123 6.23 -4.02 -7.32
C HIS A 123 5.13 -2.97 -7.07
N SER A 124 4.88 -2.62 -5.80
CA SER A 124 3.99 -1.52 -5.42
C SER A 124 4.43 -0.85 -4.12
N GLU A 125 3.98 0.37 -3.90
CA GLU A 125 4.21 1.13 -2.68
C GLU A 125 2.95 1.92 -2.31
N ASP A 126 2.66 2.05 -1.02
CA ASP A 126 1.49 2.68 -0.41
C ASP A 126 0.17 1.95 -0.69
N ILE A 127 -0.12 1.59 -1.95
CA ILE A 127 -1.31 0.84 -2.35
C ILE A 127 -0.90 -0.39 -3.14
N THR A 128 -1.31 -1.57 -2.68
CA THR A 128 -1.24 -2.81 -3.44
C THR A 128 -2.64 -3.21 -3.89
N ALA A 129 -2.90 -3.10 -5.19
CA ALA A 129 -4.17 -3.49 -5.80
C ALA A 129 -4.16 -4.99 -6.14
N LEU A 130 -5.22 -5.69 -5.75
CA LEU A 130 -5.38 -7.13 -5.92
C LEU A 130 -6.60 -7.43 -6.80
N GLN A 131 -6.41 -8.28 -7.79
CA GLN A 131 -7.46 -8.82 -8.64
C GLN A 131 -7.57 -10.32 -8.43
N GLU A 132 -8.76 -10.80 -8.11
CA GLU A 132 -9.05 -12.24 -8.07
C GLU A 132 -9.39 -12.72 -9.49
N ARG A 133 -8.73 -13.79 -9.92
CA ARG A 133 -8.98 -14.49 -11.17
C ARG A 133 -8.80 -15.99 -10.95
N ASP A 134 -9.83 -16.77 -11.25
CA ASP A 134 -9.80 -18.24 -11.17
C ASP A 134 -9.35 -18.76 -9.78
N GLY A 135 -9.82 -18.10 -8.71
CA GLY A 135 -9.47 -18.43 -7.32
C GLY A 135 -8.05 -18.04 -6.91
N LEU A 136 -7.29 -17.36 -7.76
CA LEU A 136 -5.96 -16.84 -7.48
C LEU A 136 -5.99 -15.31 -7.37
N PHE A 137 -5.16 -14.76 -6.52
CA PHE A 137 -4.97 -13.31 -6.43
C PHE A 137 -3.74 -12.88 -7.23
N LEU A 138 -3.95 -11.87 -8.07
CA LEU A 138 -2.91 -11.21 -8.85
C LEU A 138 -2.72 -9.80 -8.31
N THR A 139 -1.46 -9.36 -8.18
CA THR A 139 -1.11 -8.00 -7.80
C THR A 139 -0.86 -7.16 -9.04
N HIS A 140 -1.30 -5.90 -9.00
CA HIS A 140 -0.98 -4.93 -10.04
C HIS A 140 0.23 -4.09 -9.63
N PRO A 141 1.09 -3.70 -10.60
CA PRO A 141 2.21 -2.81 -10.31
C PRO A 141 1.72 -1.42 -9.88
N GLY A 142 2.46 -0.81 -8.98
CA GLY A 142 2.30 0.59 -8.60
C GLY A 142 3.10 1.51 -9.52
N TYR A 143 3.84 2.45 -8.92
CA TYR A 143 4.73 3.38 -9.62
C TYR A 143 6.19 3.16 -9.17
N PRO A 144 7.20 3.49 -10.03
CA PRO A 144 8.58 3.07 -9.83
C PRO A 144 9.33 3.96 -8.82
N ARG A 145 8.81 4.10 -7.61
CA ARG A 145 9.49 4.78 -6.50
C ARG A 145 9.00 4.27 -5.15
N VAL A 146 9.81 4.46 -4.11
CA VAL A 146 9.44 4.23 -2.71
C VAL A 146 9.51 5.54 -1.95
N ASN A 147 8.45 5.91 -1.25
CA ASN A 147 8.40 7.13 -0.46
C ASN A 147 8.84 6.85 0.98
N LEU A 148 9.79 7.64 1.48
CA LEU A 148 10.42 7.45 2.78
C LEU A 148 10.33 8.73 3.62
N TRP A 149 10.12 8.57 4.92
CA TRP A 149 10.37 9.65 5.85
C TRP A 149 11.86 9.94 5.96
N PRO A 150 12.29 11.17 6.31
CA PRO A 150 13.72 11.56 6.37
C PRO A 150 14.56 10.60 7.20
N ASP A 151 14.09 10.21 8.39
CA ASP A 151 14.84 9.29 9.27
C ASP A 151 15.05 7.92 8.63
N ALA A 152 14.02 7.39 7.94
CA ALA A 152 14.13 6.12 7.24
C ALA A 152 15.11 6.22 6.06
N ALA A 153 15.09 7.33 5.33
CA ALA A 153 16.03 7.58 4.23
C ALA A 153 17.47 7.68 4.75
N ALA A 154 17.71 8.45 5.82
CA ALA A 154 19.03 8.60 6.43
C ALA A 154 19.59 7.26 6.92
N ASN A 155 18.78 6.44 7.58
CA ASN A 155 19.18 5.13 8.08
C ASN A 155 19.52 4.13 6.96
N LEU A 156 18.83 4.20 5.81
CA LEU A 156 19.03 3.26 4.71
C LEU A 156 20.22 3.63 3.83
N PHE A 157 20.37 4.90 3.49
CA PHE A 157 21.32 5.30 2.42
C PHE A 157 22.67 5.74 2.94
N ARG A 158 22.78 6.13 4.22
CA ARG A 158 24.05 6.52 4.88
C ARG A 158 24.95 7.47 4.04
N THR A 159 24.34 8.27 3.16
CA THR A 159 25.05 9.17 2.26
C THR A 159 24.80 10.61 2.64
N SER A 160 25.76 11.50 2.31
CA SER A 160 25.60 12.95 2.41
C SER A 160 24.61 13.53 1.38
N GLN A 161 24.24 12.75 0.35
CA GLN A 161 23.23 13.15 -0.61
C GLN A 161 21.84 12.80 -0.08
N GLU A 162 21.07 13.82 0.22
CA GLU A 162 19.67 13.65 0.56
C GLU A 162 18.87 13.21 -0.67
N LEU A 163 17.99 12.20 -0.48
CA LEU A 163 17.02 11.85 -1.49
C LEU A 163 16.11 13.06 -1.81
N PRO A 164 15.64 13.21 -3.06
CA PRO A 164 14.74 14.31 -3.43
C PRO A 164 13.44 14.24 -2.63
N LYS A 165 12.87 15.40 -2.32
CA LYS A 165 11.52 15.50 -1.76
C LYS A 165 10.49 15.05 -2.77
N ILE A 166 9.37 14.48 -2.31
CA ILE A 166 8.25 14.12 -3.20
C ILE A 166 7.54 15.34 -3.75
N THR A 167 7.51 16.42 -2.97
CA THR A 167 7.07 17.77 -3.34
C THR A 167 7.89 18.80 -2.55
N PRO A 168 7.98 20.05 -2.98
CA PRO A 168 8.64 21.10 -2.20
C PRO A 168 8.04 21.29 -0.80
N ASN A 169 6.74 21.03 -0.65
CA ASN A 169 5.96 21.31 0.55
C ASN A 169 5.89 20.16 1.56
N TRP A 170 6.40 18.96 1.22
CA TRP A 170 6.35 17.79 2.08
C TRP A 170 7.76 17.31 2.48
N GLU A 171 7.90 16.82 3.70
CA GLU A 171 9.17 16.30 4.20
C GLU A 171 9.52 14.90 3.69
N LYS A 172 8.54 14.15 3.20
CA LYS A 172 8.81 12.83 2.61
C LYS A 172 9.76 12.93 1.43
N ARG A 173 10.64 11.95 1.35
CA ARG A 173 11.63 11.77 0.28
C ARG A 173 11.21 10.60 -0.60
N PHE A 174 11.75 10.51 -1.80
CA PHE A 174 11.53 9.33 -2.62
C PHE A 174 12.83 8.72 -3.10
N PHE A 175 12.84 7.38 -3.12
CA PHE A 175 13.86 6.56 -3.74
C PHE A 175 13.35 6.09 -5.09
N SER A 176 14.00 6.53 -6.18
CA SER A 176 13.62 6.16 -7.54
C SER A 176 14.02 4.72 -7.86
N LEU A 177 13.10 3.98 -8.47
CA LEU A 177 13.32 2.63 -9.01
C LEU A 177 13.40 2.65 -10.54
N ALA A 178 13.32 3.83 -11.16
CA ALA A 178 13.44 4.04 -12.59
C ALA A 178 14.92 4.27 -12.93
N GLY A 179 15.60 3.23 -13.36
CA GLY A 179 17.02 3.25 -13.70
C GLY A 179 17.94 2.86 -12.52
N GLY A 180 19.17 2.47 -12.83
CA GLY A 180 20.17 2.06 -11.84
C GLY A 180 20.09 0.58 -11.47
N THR A 181 20.64 0.24 -10.27
CA THR A 181 20.73 -1.15 -9.78
C THR A 181 19.44 -1.66 -9.16
N SER A 182 18.57 -0.78 -8.69
CA SER A 182 17.28 -1.14 -8.10
C SER A 182 16.25 -1.41 -9.18
N LYS A 183 15.44 -2.45 -8.97
CA LYS A 183 14.50 -2.95 -9.98
C LYS A 183 13.07 -2.66 -9.59
N PHE A 184 12.26 -2.29 -10.59
CA PHE A 184 10.82 -2.21 -10.50
C PHE A 184 10.19 -3.33 -11.34
N GLU A 185 9.27 -4.10 -10.74
CA GLU A 185 8.48 -5.10 -11.49
C GLU A 185 7.18 -4.43 -11.96
N ASN A 186 7.08 -4.22 -13.27
CA ASN A 186 5.97 -3.50 -13.89
C ASN A 186 4.89 -4.42 -14.50
N ARG A 187 5.01 -5.73 -14.33
CA ARG A 187 4.04 -6.71 -14.81
C ARG A 187 3.19 -7.21 -13.65
N GLN A 188 1.95 -7.57 -13.93
CA GLN A 188 1.09 -8.26 -13.00
C GLN A 188 1.75 -9.55 -12.50
N GLN A 189 1.69 -9.81 -11.19
CA GLN A 189 2.32 -10.94 -10.54
C GLN A 189 1.30 -11.75 -9.75
N ARG A 190 1.45 -13.08 -9.69
CA ARG A 190 0.67 -13.92 -8.78
C ARG A 190 1.06 -13.62 -7.34
N LEU A 191 0.07 -13.38 -6.48
CA LEU A 191 0.30 -13.22 -5.06
C LEU A 191 0.68 -14.57 -4.44
N ALA A 192 1.84 -14.62 -3.78
CA ALA A 192 2.32 -15.80 -3.07
C ALA A 192 2.10 -15.69 -1.56
N ALA A 193 2.42 -14.53 -0.98
CA ALA A 193 2.23 -14.33 0.45
C ALA A 193 1.95 -12.87 0.83
N VAL A 194 1.31 -12.72 2.00
CA VAL A 194 1.15 -11.44 2.69
C VAL A 194 1.85 -11.51 4.05
N TYR A 195 2.77 -10.58 4.29
CA TYR A 195 3.48 -10.38 5.55
C TYR A 195 2.81 -9.22 6.31
N LEU A 196 2.25 -9.53 7.47
CA LEU A 196 1.57 -8.57 8.34
C LEU A 196 2.55 -8.05 9.39
N LEU A 197 3.17 -6.91 9.10
CA LEU A 197 4.11 -6.24 10.00
C LEU A 197 3.35 -5.68 11.20
N GLN A 198 3.67 -6.19 12.38
CA GLN A 198 3.15 -5.72 13.65
C GLN A 198 3.91 -4.48 14.13
N PRO A 199 3.44 -3.80 15.18
CA PRO A 199 4.25 -2.80 15.87
C PRO A 199 5.61 -3.38 16.26
N ARG A 200 6.64 -2.54 16.20
CA ARG A 200 8.00 -2.93 16.61
C ARG A 200 8.05 -3.32 18.07
N VAL A 201 8.82 -4.34 18.38
CA VAL A 201 9.00 -4.82 19.74
C VAL A 201 10.46 -4.74 20.17
N ASN A 202 10.68 -4.40 21.44
CA ASN A 202 12.00 -4.43 22.08
C ASN A 202 12.21 -5.80 22.73
N ASP A 203 12.36 -6.80 21.88
CA ASP A 203 12.52 -8.20 22.23
C ASP A 203 13.75 -8.74 21.49
N ASP A 204 14.64 -9.41 22.19
CA ASP A 204 15.88 -9.94 21.61
C ASP A 204 15.64 -11.00 20.54
N ALA A 205 14.51 -11.72 20.64
CA ALA A 205 14.05 -12.68 19.63
C ALA A 205 13.49 -12.02 18.36
N ALA A 206 13.27 -10.71 18.34
CA ALA A 206 12.84 -9.98 17.14
C ALA A 206 14.06 -9.58 16.30
N PRO A 207 13.93 -9.54 14.93
CA PRO A 207 12.71 -9.82 14.16
C PRO A 207 12.43 -11.32 14.01
N ARG A 208 11.15 -11.67 13.90
CA ARG A 208 10.72 -13.06 13.63
C ARG A 208 9.47 -13.11 12.78
N ILE A 209 9.28 -14.24 12.09
CA ILE A 209 8.08 -14.55 11.29
C ILE A 209 7.32 -15.67 11.97
N GLU A 210 6.01 -15.51 12.09
CA GLU A 210 5.11 -16.48 12.71
C GLU A 210 4.01 -16.89 11.74
N GLU A 211 3.57 -18.14 11.84
CA GLU A 211 2.40 -18.62 11.11
C GLU A 211 1.11 -18.08 11.74
N LEU A 212 0.10 -17.92 10.92
CA LEU A 212 -1.24 -17.51 11.33
C LEU A 212 -2.25 -18.55 10.90
N SER A 213 -3.24 -18.79 11.73
CA SER A 213 -4.46 -19.46 11.29
C SER A 213 -5.20 -18.60 10.25
N MET A 214 -5.97 -19.22 9.36
CA MET A 214 -6.78 -18.52 8.36
C MET A 214 -7.69 -17.45 9.01
N ARG A 215 -8.27 -17.76 10.18
CA ARG A 215 -9.15 -16.83 10.91
C ARG A 215 -8.39 -15.59 11.39
N GLU A 216 -7.22 -15.77 12.01
CA GLU A 216 -6.38 -14.65 12.45
C GLU A 216 -5.91 -13.82 11.26
N ALA A 217 -5.49 -14.47 10.17
CA ALA A 217 -5.08 -13.83 8.94
C ALA A 217 -6.19 -12.93 8.36
N ALA A 218 -7.42 -13.45 8.25
CA ALA A 218 -8.55 -12.66 7.73
C ALA A 218 -8.86 -11.45 8.62
N LEU A 219 -8.91 -11.62 9.95
CA LEU A 219 -9.18 -10.53 10.90
C LEU A 219 -8.12 -9.43 10.87
N LEU A 220 -6.85 -9.80 10.71
CA LEU A 220 -5.76 -8.83 10.61
C LEU A 220 -5.76 -8.13 9.24
N LEU A 221 -6.00 -8.86 8.14
CA LEU A 221 -6.02 -8.29 6.79
C LEU A 221 -7.09 -7.21 6.62
N VAL A 222 -8.28 -7.40 7.20
CA VAL A 222 -9.37 -6.40 7.15
C VAL A 222 -8.91 -5.04 7.68
N GLN A 223 -8.04 -4.99 8.67
CA GLN A 223 -7.52 -3.74 9.25
C GLN A 223 -6.61 -2.98 8.29
N HIS A 224 -6.10 -3.65 7.26
CA HIS A 224 -5.14 -3.10 6.30
C HIS A 224 -5.74 -2.87 4.91
N THR A 225 -7.07 -3.00 4.76
CA THR A 225 -7.73 -2.62 3.51
C THR A 225 -7.73 -1.10 3.35
N TYR A 226 -7.39 -0.65 2.15
CA TYR A 226 -7.19 0.77 1.88
C TYR A 226 -8.51 1.54 1.92
N MET A 227 -8.57 2.62 2.70
CA MET A 227 -9.74 3.49 2.84
C MET A 227 -11.06 2.76 3.19
N ASN A 228 -10.98 1.70 4.01
CA ASN A 228 -12.14 0.90 4.43
C ASN A 228 -13.24 1.72 5.12
N TYR A 229 -12.88 2.86 5.72
CA TYR A 229 -13.81 3.78 6.37
C TYR A 229 -14.74 4.52 5.39
N LEU A 230 -14.43 4.53 4.07
CA LEU A 230 -15.29 5.09 3.03
C LEU A 230 -16.28 4.08 2.41
N LEU A 231 -16.19 2.82 2.80
CA LEU A 231 -17.03 1.76 2.24
C LEU A 231 -18.43 1.76 2.86
N SER A 232 -19.46 1.52 2.04
CA SER A 232 -20.79 1.22 2.52
C SER A 232 -20.81 -0.13 3.25
N LYS A 233 -21.92 -0.43 3.94
CA LYS A 233 -22.09 -1.71 4.65
C LYS A 233 -22.01 -2.90 3.67
N GLU A 234 -22.62 -2.78 2.52
CA GLU A 234 -22.63 -3.80 1.45
C GLU A 234 -21.21 -4.00 0.87
N GLN A 235 -20.50 -2.91 0.62
CA GLN A 235 -19.12 -2.96 0.14
C GLN A 235 -18.18 -3.62 1.16
N ARG A 236 -18.38 -3.35 2.46
CA ARG A 236 -17.59 -4.01 3.52
C ARG A 236 -17.85 -5.51 3.58
N ALA A 237 -19.08 -5.96 3.36
CA ALA A 237 -19.42 -7.38 3.32
C ALA A 237 -18.71 -8.08 2.14
N LEU A 238 -18.80 -7.52 0.94
CA LEU A 238 -18.10 -8.03 -0.25
C LEU A 238 -16.57 -8.05 -0.07
N GLU A 239 -16.02 -7.03 0.58
CA GLU A 239 -14.61 -6.98 0.91
C GLU A 239 -14.20 -8.07 1.89
N PHE A 240 -15.00 -8.29 2.93
CA PHE A 240 -14.73 -9.32 3.93
C PHE A 240 -14.70 -10.72 3.28
N ASP A 241 -15.63 -10.99 2.35
CA ASP A 241 -15.65 -12.23 1.57
C ASP A 241 -14.36 -12.37 0.72
N ALA A 242 -13.95 -11.31 0.04
CA ALA A 242 -12.71 -11.32 -0.74
C ALA A 242 -11.46 -11.53 0.15
N ILE A 243 -11.41 -10.90 1.32
CA ILE A 243 -10.34 -11.10 2.30
C ILE A 243 -10.32 -12.53 2.85
N THR A 244 -11.47 -13.12 3.07
CA THR A 244 -11.56 -14.52 3.53
C THR A 244 -11.02 -15.48 2.47
N ARG A 245 -11.37 -15.26 1.19
CA ARG A 245 -10.81 -16.03 0.07
C ARG A 245 -9.30 -15.79 -0.08
N LEU A 246 -8.83 -14.55 0.10
CA LEU A 246 -7.41 -14.22 0.08
C LEU A 246 -6.66 -15.00 1.18
N ALA A 247 -7.16 -14.98 2.42
CA ALA A 247 -6.56 -15.67 3.55
C ALA A 247 -6.55 -17.19 3.39
N SER A 248 -7.48 -17.75 2.61
CA SER A 248 -7.55 -19.21 2.36
C SER A 248 -6.69 -19.66 1.18
N SER A 249 -6.41 -18.79 0.21
CA SER A 249 -5.70 -19.12 -1.04
C SER A 249 -4.25 -18.66 -1.07
N SER A 250 -3.81 -17.84 -0.11
CA SER A 250 -2.46 -17.30 -0.04
C SER A 250 -1.83 -17.55 1.32
N VAL A 251 -0.51 -17.63 1.37
CA VAL A 251 0.21 -17.70 2.64
C VAL A 251 0.13 -16.34 3.34
N VAL A 252 -0.29 -16.33 4.60
CA VAL A 252 -0.27 -15.12 5.43
C VAL A 252 0.62 -15.36 6.64
N ARG A 253 1.55 -14.44 6.87
CA ARG A 253 2.52 -14.50 7.97
C ARG A 253 2.38 -13.28 8.86
N ARG A 254 2.55 -13.45 10.15
CA ARG A 254 2.80 -12.35 11.08
C ARG A 254 4.29 -12.08 11.13
N VAL A 255 4.69 -10.82 11.04
CA VAL A 255 6.07 -10.38 11.21
C VAL A 255 6.14 -9.47 12.41
N LEU A 256 7.02 -9.77 13.36
CA LEU A 256 7.31 -8.92 14.52
C LEU A 256 8.67 -8.23 14.27
N PRO A 257 8.66 -6.97 13.83
CA PRO A 257 9.90 -6.22 13.60
C PRO A 257 10.57 -5.87 14.92
N SER A 258 11.90 -5.79 14.92
CA SER A 258 12.65 -5.25 16.06
C SER A 258 12.52 -3.73 16.15
N GLY A 259 12.53 -3.19 17.37
CA GLY A 259 12.69 -1.76 17.65
C GLY A 259 14.09 -1.24 17.27
N ASP A 260 15.09 -2.10 17.21
CA ASP A 260 16.46 -1.76 16.80
C ASP A 260 16.59 -1.65 15.27
N PRO A 261 16.88 -0.44 14.72
CA PRO A 261 17.04 -0.26 13.28
C PRO A 261 18.19 -1.10 12.67
N ALA A 262 19.20 -1.47 13.45
CA ALA A 262 20.33 -2.29 12.99
C ALA A 262 19.87 -3.71 12.59
N LYS A 263 18.77 -4.19 13.16
CA LYS A 263 18.18 -5.50 12.85
C LYS A 263 17.33 -5.52 11.56
N LEU A 264 17.19 -4.39 10.82
CA LEU A 264 16.48 -4.34 9.54
C LEU A 264 17.08 -5.31 8.51
N THR A 265 18.40 -5.42 8.45
CA THR A 265 19.08 -6.37 7.56
C THR A 265 18.68 -7.82 7.88
N LEU A 266 18.59 -8.18 9.15
CA LEU A 266 18.14 -9.50 9.57
C LEU A 266 16.67 -9.75 9.19
N MET A 267 15.80 -8.74 9.36
CA MET A 267 14.41 -8.85 8.93
C MET A 267 14.29 -9.08 7.41
N CYS A 268 15.07 -8.36 6.60
CA CYS A 268 15.10 -8.58 5.15
C CYS A 268 15.56 -10.01 4.82
N GLN A 269 16.57 -10.54 5.48
CA GLN A 269 17.04 -11.92 5.29
C GLN A 269 15.96 -12.95 5.62
N LEU A 270 15.23 -12.77 6.73
CA LEU A 270 14.10 -13.62 7.10
C LEU A 270 13.01 -13.62 6.02
N LEU A 271 12.63 -12.43 5.52
CA LEU A 271 11.63 -12.29 4.46
C LEU A 271 12.11 -12.94 3.14
N GLU A 272 13.37 -12.78 2.78
CA GLU A 272 13.98 -13.41 1.60
C GLU A 272 13.98 -14.93 1.70
N ASN A 273 14.33 -15.49 2.85
CA ASN A 273 14.35 -16.92 3.07
C ASN A 273 12.94 -17.54 3.06
N ASP A 274 11.98 -16.93 3.76
CA ASP A 274 10.60 -17.40 3.79
C ASP A 274 9.94 -17.29 2.39
N SER A 275 10.14 -16.17 1.69
CA SER A 275 9.63 -15.99 0.33
C SER A 275 10.22 -17.00 -0.67
N ALA A 276 11.49 -17.34 -0.55
CA ALA A 276 12.13 -18.36 -1.37
C ALA A 276 11.58 -19.76 -1.08
N ALA A 277 11.34 -20.08 0.19
CA ALA A 277 10.73 -21.35 0.59
C ALA A 277 9.29 -21.49 0.07
N ILE A 278 8.49 -20.41 0.15
CA ILE A 278 7.14 -20.38 -0.41
C ILE A 278 7.17 -20.57 -1.93
N ALA A 279 8.05 -19.82 -2.63
CA ALA A 279 8.19 -19.94 -4.08
C ALA A 279 8.57 -21.36 -4.51
N SER A 280 9.49 -22.00 -3.78
CA SER A 280 9.88 -23.40 -4.06
C SER A 280 8.72 -24.38 -3.88
N LYS A 281 7.91 -24.22 -2.83
CA LYS A 281 6.72 -25.07 -2.62
C LYS A 281 5.70 -24.87 -3.75
N MET A 282 5.42 -23.62 -4.14
CA MET A 282 4.49 -23.31 -5.24
C MET A 282 4.95 -23.83 -6.59
N ALA A 283 6.26 -23.90 -6.84
CA ALA A 283 6.82 -24.48 -8.08
C ALA A 283 6.71 -26.01 -8.13
N GLN A 284 6.66 -26.68 -6.97
CA GLN A 284 6.53 -28.14 -6.85
C GLN A 284 5.07 -28.62 -6.85
N GLU A 285 4.10 -27.73 -6.56
CA GLU A 285 2.69 -28.07 -6.69
C GLU A 285 2.31 -28.09 -8.17
N PRO A 286 2.09 -29.28 -8.79
CA PRO A 286 1.66 -29.32 -10.18
C PRO A 286 0.32 -28.61 -10.30
N ALA A 287 0.01 -28.08 -11.49
CA ALA A 287 -1.21 -27.34 -11.85
C ALA A 287 -2.49 -28.18 -11.65
N ARG A 288 -2.76 -28.62 -10.43
CA ARG A 288 -3.90 -29.47 -10.02
C ARG A 288 -5.23 -28.74 -9.86
N ARG A 289 -5.33 -27.46 -10.29
CA ARG A 289 -6.57 -26.67 -10.17
C ARG A 289 -6.98 -25.97 -11.47
N MET A 290 -6.72 -26.59 -12.62
CA MET A 290 -7.39 -26.21 -13.87
C MET A 290 -8.14 -27.44 -14.38
N GLY A 291 -9.25 -27.69 -13.77
CA GLY A 291 -10.23 -28.68 -14.18
C GLY A 291 -11.61 -28.18 -13.83
#